data_6a94fa8a53cf3e88d0ac009af43df9db
#
_entry.id   6a94fa8a53cf3e88d0ac009af43df9db
#
_cell.length_a   1.000
_cell.length_b   1.000
_cell.length_c   1.000
_cell.angle_alpha   90.00
_cell.angle_beta   90.00
_cell.angle_gamma   90.00
#
_symmetry.space_group_name_H-M   'P 1'
#
loop_
_entity.id
_entity.type
_entity.pdbx_description
1 polymer ?
#
loop_
_entity_poly.entity_id
_entity_poly.type
_entity_poly.pdbx_seq_one_letter_code
_entity_poly.pdbx_strand_id
1 'polypeptide(L)'
;VVILKEETTGEIKGFNLFNASKYMELDAQGLVEVTPELAEKIAAALAANGAEVSLDVDFSPKFVVGYVEEKEKHPNADKLSICKVNVGEETLQIVCGAPNVEAGQKVVVAKIGAVMPSGLLIKAGNLRGVDSFGMLCSARELAIPGAPEVKGILVLDTDAEVGSAFVTPTK
;
A
#
# COMPACT_ATOMS: atom_id res chain seq x y z
N VAL A 1 1.76 3.35 -27.62
CA VAL A 1 1.59 3.95 -26.27
C VAL A 1 0.36 4.85 -26.27
N VAL A 2 -0.46 4.77 -25.25
CA VAL A 2 -1.55 5.71 -24.98
C VAL A 2 -1.31 6.33 -23.62
N ILE A 3 -1.26 7.66 -23.54
CA ILE A 3 -1.10 8.40 -22.29
C ILE A 3 -2.50 8.78 -21.80
N LEU A 4 -2.80 8.41 -20.55
CA LEU A 4 -4.04 8.74 -19.86
C LEU A 4 -3.83 10.03 -19.07
N LYS A 5 -4.61 11.06 -19.39
CA LYS A 5 -4.56 12.35 -18.71
C LYS A 5 -5.88 12.65 -18.04
N GLU A 6 -5.82 13.32 -16.91
CA GLU A 6 -7.00 13.92 -16.29
C GLU A 6 -7.53 15.05 -17.18
N GLU A 7 -8.82 15.05 -17.44
CA GLU A 7 -9.44 15.97 -18.40
C GLU A 7 -9.35 17.44 -17.96
N THR A 8 -9.45 17.69 -16.66
CA THR A 8 -9.49 19.06 -16.10
C THR A 8 -8.13 19.67 -15.89
N THR A 9 -7.14 18.87 -15.46
CA THR A 9 -5.79 19.34 -15.08
C THR A 9 -4.73 19.06 -16.13
N GLY A 10 -4.99 18.12 -17.05
CA GLY A 10 -4.00 17.62 -17.99
C GLY A 10 -2.92 16.73 -17.36
N GLU A 11 -3.00 16.46 -16.07
CA GLU A 11 -2.05 15.63 -15.33
C GLU A 11 -2.07 14.19 -15.86
N ILE A 12 -0.88 13.62 -16.05
CA ILE A 12 -0.76 12.22 -16.48
C ILE A 12 -1.12 11.31 -15.31
N LYS A 13 -2.15 10.50 -15.48
CA LYS A 13 -2.64 9.51 -14.50
C LYS A 13 -2.16 8.09 -14.80
N GLY A 14 -1.65 7.87 -16.01
CA GLY A 14 -1.15 6.56 -16.40
C GLY A 14 -0.88 6.46 -17.89
N PHE A 15 -0.50 5.28 -18.32
CA PHE A 15 -0.30 4.97 -19.74
C PHE A 15 -0.58 3.49 -20.02
N ASN A 16 -0.88 3.17 -21.27
CA ASN A 16 -0.96 1.81 -21.75
C ASN A 16 0.14 1.58 -22.78
N LEU A 17 0.96 0.57 -22.53
CA LEU A 17 1.96 0.09 -23.48
C LEU A 17 1.43 -1.17 -24.18
N PHE A 18 0.99 -1.01 -25.43
CA PHE A 18 0.52 -2.12 -26.26
C PHE A 18 1.70 -2.90 -26.83
N ASN A 19 1.52 -4.22 -26.98
CA ASN A 19 2.55 -5.14 -27.47
C ASN A 19 3.85 -5.05 -26.64
N ALA A 20 3.72 -5.04 -25.32
CA ALA A 20 4.84 -4.90 -24.39
C ALA A 20 5.95 -5.94 -24.63
N SER A 21 5.59 -7.14 -25.08
CA SER A 21 6.53 -8.22 -25.44
C SER A 21 7.53 -7.88 -26.56
N LYS A 22 7.29 -6.79 -27.31
CA LYS A 22 8.28 -6.26 -28.28
C LYS A 22 9.42 -5.48 -27.63
N TYR A 23 9.22 -5.04 -26.42
CA TYR A 23 10.15 -4.13 -25.70
C TYR A 23 10.77 -4.77 -24.47
N MET A 24 10.08 -5.73 -23.86
CA MET A 24 10.56 -6.41 -22.67
C MET A 24 9.96 -7.81 -22.53
N GLU A 25 10.72 -8.73 -21.96
CA GLU A 25 10.22 -10.04 -21.55
C GLU A 25 9.71 -9.91 -20.11
N LEU A 26 8.44 -10.28 -19.90
CA LEU A 26 7.78 -10.34 -18.62
C LEU A 26 7.13 -11.71 -18.47
N ASP A 27 7.67 -12.53 -17.60
CA ASP A 27 7.06 -13.82 -17.24
C ASP A 27 6.20 -13.63 -15.99
N ALA A 28 5.08 -12.92 -16.18
CA ALA A 28 4.15 -12.61 -15.10
C ALA A 28 2.71 -12.58 -15.61
N GLN A 29 1.79 -12.98 -14.75
CA GLN A 29 0.35 -12.88 -14.97
C GLN A 29 -0.30 -12.11 -13.82
N GLY A 30 -1.11 -11.09 -14.14
CA GLY A 30 -1.77 -10.25 -13.16
C GLY A 30 -0.92 -9.08 -12.69
N LEU A 31 -0.93 -8.81 -11.40
CA LEU A 31 -0.16 -7.70 -10.81
C LEU A 31 1.33 -8.01 -10.86
N VAL A 32 2.12 -7.07 -11.37
CA VAL A 32 3.57 -7.17 -11.47
C VAL A 32 4.21 -6.19 -10.50
N GLU A 33 5.18 -6.67 -9.71
CA GLU A 33 5.97 -5.79 -8.85
C GLU A 33 6.88 -4.90 -9.70
N VAL A 34 6.82 -3.60 -9.47
CA VAL A 34 7.63 -2.62 -10.19
C VAL A 34 9.00 -2.52 -9.55
N THR A 35 9.99 -3.16 -10.17
CA THR A 35 11.41 -3.04 -9.79
C THR A 35 12.07 -1.88 -10.52
N PRO A 36 13.22 -1.36 -10.04
CA PRO A 36 14.01 -0.35 -10.76
C PRO A 36 14.33 -0.76 -12.20
N GLU A 37 14.72 -2.01 -12.41
CA GLU A 37 15.01 -2.56 -13.73
C GLU A 37 13.79 -2.56 -14.66
N LEU A 38 12.63 -2.93 -14.13
CA LEU A 38 11.38 -2.90 -14.89
C LEU A 38 10.97 -1.46 -15.23
N ALA A 39 11.12 -0.54 -14.28
CA ALA A 39 10.84 0.88 -14.52
C ALA A 39 11.73 1.47 -15.62
N GLU A 40 13.01 1.14 -15.64
CA GLU A 40 13.93 1.55 -16.71
C GLU A 40 13.53 0.98 -18.08
N LYS A 41 13.16 -0.31 -18.14
CA LYS A 41 12.66 -0.94 -19.39
C LYS A 41 11.39 -0.27 -19.88
N ILE A 42 10.47 0.07 -18.99
CA ILE A 42 9.23 0.78 -19.32
C ILE A 42 9.56 2.19 -19.82
N ALA A 43 10.42 2.95 -19.13
CA ALA A 43 10.84 4.28 -19.55
C ALA A 43 11.49 4.27 -20.95
N ALA A 44 12.35 3.31 -21.21
CA ALA A 44 12.97 3.13 -22.53
C ALA A 44 11.95 2.81 -23.63
N ALA A 45 10.97 1.96 -23.33
CA ALA A 45 9.89 1.62 -24.26
C ALA A 45 8.98 2.83 -24.55
N LEU A 46 8.69 3.65 -23.55
CA LEU A 46 7.92 4.89 -23.70
C LEU A 46 8.68 5.89 -24.59
N ALA A 47 9.95 6.13 -24.31
CA ALA A 47 10.80 7.01 -25.09
C ALA A 47 10.93 6.56 -26.55
N ALA A 48 11.13 5.26 -26.80
CA ALA A 48 11.17 4.68 -28.15
C ALA A 48 9.87 4.89 -28.95
N ASN A 49 8.76 5.13 -28.28
CA ASN A 49 7.47 5.44 -28.88
C ASN A 49 7.13 6.95 -28.86
N GLY A 50 8.11 7.81 -28.61
CA GLY A 50 7.95 9.26 -28.62
C GLY A 50 7.19 9.82 -27.41
N ALA A 51 7.05 9.04 -26.34
CA ALA A 51 6.42 9.49 -25.11
C ALA A 51 7.51 9.87 -24.10
N GLU A 52 7.79 11.16 -23.98
CA GLU A 52 8.69 11.71 -22.94
C GLU A 52 7.93 11.79 -21.61
N VAL A 53 7.86 10.68 -20.89
CA VAL A 53 7.24 10.57 -19.58
C VAL A 53 8.32 10.24 -18.55
N SER A 54 8.50 11.11 -17.57
CA SER A 54 9.31 10.79 -16.39
C SER A 54 8.50 9.84 -15.50
N LEU A 55 9.04 8.67 -15.22
CA LEU A 55 8.48 7.73 -14.25
C LEU A 55 9.04 8.08 -12.87
N ASP A 56 8.26 8.81 -12.08
CA ASP A 56 8.54 9.03 -10.66
C ASP A 56 8.00 7.83 -9.88
N VAL A 57 8.85 6.81 -9.72
CA VAL A 57 8.48 5.57 -9.02
C VAL A 57 9.13 5.57 -7.66
N ASP A 58 8.29 5.56 -6.63
CA ASP A 58 8.71 5.35 -5.26
C ASP A 58 8.82 3.84 -4.98
N PHE A 59 10.06 3.35 -4.87
CA PHE A 59 10.38 1.95 -4.58
C PHE A 59 10.37 1.63 -3.08
N SER A 60 10.04 2.57 -2.21
CA SER A 60 9.93 2.31 -0.78
C SER A 60 8.84 1.27 -0.49
N PRO A 61 9.06 0.39 0.50
CA PRO A 61 8.06 -0.60 0.86
C PRO A 61 6.75 0.08 1.24
N LYS A 62 5.64 -0.35 0.63
CA LYS A 62 4.30 0.18 0.93
C LYS A 62 3.58 -0.62 2.01
N PHE A 63 3.96 -1.88 2.21
CA PHE A 63 3.54 -2.69 3.34
C PHE A 63 4.73 -2.86 4.29
N VAL A 64 4.56 -2.39 5.51
CA VAL A 64 5.63 -2.37 6.51
C VAL A 64 5.14 -2.88 7.86
N VAL A 65 6.09 -3.30 8.69
CA VAL A 65 5.81 -3.61 10.10
C VAL A 65 5.69 -2.29 10.86
N GLY A 66 4.55 -2.09 11.50
CA GLY A 66 4.31 -0.95 12.39
C GLY A 66 4.19 -1.39 13.85
N TYR A 67 4.49 -0.47 14.76
CA TYR A 67 4.28 -0.63 16.19
C TYR A 67 3.23 0.37 16.67
N VAL A 68 2.17 -0.13 17.29
CA VAL A 68 1.09 0.72 17.82
C VAL A 68 1.58 1.34 19.13
N GLU A 69 1.99 2.60 19.10
CA GLU A 69 2.47 3.34 20.26
C GLU A 69 1.31 3.75 21.18
N GLU A 70 0.23 4.25 20.58
CA GLU A 70 -0.94 4.76 21.28
C GLU A 70 -2.21 4.33 20.59
N LYS A 71 -3.25 4.10 21.40
CA LYS A 71 -4.62 3.85 20.93
C LYS A 71 -5.58 4.71 21.74
N GLU A 72 -6.38 5.49 21.04
CA GLU A 72 -7.43 6.30 21.63
C GLU A 72 -8.79 5.96 21.03
N LYS A 73 -9.86 6.16 21.80
CA LYS A 73 -11.22 6.02 21.28
C LYS A 73 -11.55 7.16 20.33
N HIS A 74 -12.15 6.84 19.18
CA HIS A 74 -12.59 7.88 18.23
C HIS A 74 -13.71 8.74 18.84
N PRO A 75 -13.64 10.10 18.79
CA PRO A 75 -14.61 10.96 19.46
C PRO A 75 -16.03 10.88 18.88
N ASN A 76 -16.15 10.55 17.59
CA ASN A 76 -17.42 10.57 16.86
C ASN A 76 -17.84 9.17 16.34
N ALA A 77 -17.17 8.10 16.78
CA ALA A 77 -17.45 6.75 16.30
C ALA A 77 -17.07 5.67 17.32
N ASP A 78 -18.05 5.04 17.94
CA ASP A 78 -17.84 4.05 19.01
C ASP A 78 -17.06 2.80 18.59
N LYS A 79 -17.07 2.48 17.29
CA LYS A 79 -16.41 1.29 16.73
C LYS A 79 -15.04 1.60 16.10
N LEU A 80 -14.59 2.86 16.18
CA LEU A 80 -13.31 3.27 15.63
C LEU A 80 -12.33 3.65 16.74
N SER A 81 -11.07 3.40 16.50
CA SER A 81 -9.94 3.84 17.34
C SER A 81 -8.99 4.69 16.51
N ILE A 82 -8.39 5.68 17.12
CA ILE A 82 -7.30 6.47 16.56
C ILE A 82 -6.01 5.85 17.08
N CYS A 83 -5.15 5.39 16.19
CA CYS A 83 -3.88 4.77 16.53
C CYS A 83 -2.71 5.65 16.07
N LYS A 84 -1.71 5.79 16.92
CA LYS A 84 -0.39 6.29 16.56
C LYS A 84 0.51 5.10 16.31
N VAL A 85 0.97 4.95 15.09
CA VAL A 85 1.69 3.77 14.64
C VAL A 85 3.05 4.17 14.10
N ASN A 86 4.09 3.76 14.80
CA ASN A 86 5.47 3.94 14.39
C ASN A 86 5.80 2.96 13.27
N VAL A 87 6.27 3.46 12.14
CA VAL A 87 6.65 2.67 10.96
C VAL A 87 8.15 2.73 10.67
N GLY A 88 8.95 3.04 11.70
CA GLY A 88 10.41 3.13 11.65
C GLY A 88 10.92 4.55 11.39
N GLU A 89 10.54 5.14 10.30
CA GLU A 89 10.98 6.50 9.90
C GLU A 89 10.08 7.60 10.45
N GLU A 90 8.82 7.28 10.69
CA GLU A 90 7.79 8.22 11.10
C GLU A 90 6.71 7.52 11.93
N THR A 91 5.88 8.32 12.61
CA THR A 91 4.68 7.85 13.30
C THR A 91 3.45 8.32 12.55
N LEU A 92 2.63 7.38 12.07
CA LEU A 92 1.41 7.65 11.32
C LEU A 92 0.18 7.65 12.24
N GLN A 93 -0.74 8.58 11.99
CA GLN A 93 -2.07 8.50 12.57
C GLN A 93 -2.95 7.65 11.65
N ILE A 94 -3.51 6.58 12.18
CA ILE A 94 -4.35 5.64 11.44
C ILE A 94 -5.63 5.40 12.23
N VAL A 95 -6.78 5.61 11.58
CA VAL A 95 -8.09 5.27 12.15
C VAL A 95 -8.40 3.82 11.83
N CYS A 96 -8.63 3.02 12.87
CA CYS A 96 -8.83 1.58 12.77
C CYS A 96 -10.17 1.16 13.37
N GLY A 97 -10.91 0.32 12.64
CA GLY A 97 -12.19 -0.27 13.08
C GLY A 97 -12.07 -1.71 13.60
N ALA A 98 -10.85 -2.23 13.72
CA ALA A 98 -10.66 -3.60 14.21
C ALA A 98 -10.83 -3.69 15.73
N PRO A 99 -11.56 -4.69 16.22
CA PRO A 99 -11.80 -4.83 17.66
C PRO A 99 -10.57 -5.28 18.45
N ASN A 100 -9.58 -5.87 17.79
CA ASN A 100 -8.39 -6.46 18.41
C ASN A 100 -7.16 -5.55 18.38
N VAL A 101 -7.28 -4.30 17.92
CA VAL A 101 -6.14 -3.37 17.95
C VAL A 101 -5.88 -2.90 19.37
N GLU A 102 -4.62 -2.97 19.83
CA GLU A 102 -4.18 -2.49 21.14
C GLU A 102 -2.79 -1.82 21.03
N ALA A 103 -2.51 -0.89 21.95
CA ALA A 103 -1.17 -0.34 22.09
C ALA A 103 -0.17 -1.45 22.48
N GLY A 104 1.05 -1.35 21.97
CA GLY A 104 2.11 -2.36 22.20
C GLY A 104 2.15 -3.49 21.18
N GLN A 105 1.19 -3.54 20.25
CA GLN A 105 1.18 -4.56 19.20
C GLN A 105 2.05 -4.18 18.00
N LYS A 106 2.68 -5.19 17.41
CA LYS A 106 3.24 -5.09 16.05
C LYS A 106 2.22 -5.55 15.02
N VAL A 107 2.07 -4.77 13.98
CA VAL A 107 0.97 -4.90 13.00
C VAL A 107 1.49 -4.67 11.59
N VAL A 108 0.71 -5.06 10.59
CA VAL A 108 1.02 -4.72 9.20
C VAL A 108 0.31 -3.42 8.82
N VAL A 109 1.11 -2.46 8.36
CA VAL A 109 0.64 -1.15 7.90
C VAL A 109 0.74 -1.07 6.38
N ALA A 110 -0.37 -0.76 5.73
CA ALA A 110 -0.39 -0.30 4.35
C ALA A 110 -0.24 1.23 4.35
N LYS A 111 0.89 1.72 3.86
CA LYS A 111 1.18 3.15 3.71
C LYS A 111 0.37 3.74 2.54
N ILE A 112 0.28 5.08 2.48
CA ILE A 112 -0.31 5.77 1.33
C ILE A 112 0.43 5.36 0.06
N GLY A 113 -0.32 5.04 -1.00
CA GLY A 113 0.20 4.52 -2.26
C GLY A 113 0.28 3.00 -2.33
N ALA A 114 0.02 2.27 -1.23
CA ALA A 114 -0.12 0.82 -1.27
C ALA A 114 -1.34 0.41 -2.10
N VAL A 115 -1.19 -0.66 -2.86
CA VAL A 115 -2.31 -1.31 -3.58
C VAL A 115 -2.58 -2.65 -2.89
N MET A 116 -3.79 -2.78 -2.34
CA MET A 116 -4.21 -4.01 -1.69
C MET A 116 -4.42 -5.14 -2.72
N PRO A 117 -4.35 -6.41 -2.34
CA PRO A 117 -4.66 -7.54 -3.23
C PRO A 117 -6.03 -7.44 -3.91
N SER A 118 -6.99 -6.76 -3.29
CA SER A 118 -8.31 -6.45 -3.86
C SER A 118 -8.28 -5.39 -4.97
N GLY A 119 -7.14 -4.72 -5.20
CA GLY A 119 -6.99 -3.57 -6.09
C GLY A 119 -7.27 -2.21 -5.44
N LEU A 120 -7.61 -2.17 -4.15
CA LEU A 120 -7.85 -0.92 -3.42
C LEU A 120 -6.53 -0.14 -3.25
N LEU A 121 -6.50 1.09 -3.75
CA LEU A 121 -5.39 2.03 -3.53
C LEU A 121 -5.58 2.73 -2.18
N ILE A 122 -4.58 2.64 -1.31
CA ILE A 122 -4.56 3.32 -0.01
C ILE A 122 -4.21 4.78 -0.20
N LYS A 123 -5.09 5.66 0.26
CA LYS A 123 -4.96 7.11 0.21
C LYS A 123 -5.14 7.70 1.60
N ALA A 124 -4.65 8.93 1.79
CA ALA A 124 -5.05 9.71 2.95
C ALA A 124 -6.57 9.91 2.93
N GLY A 125 -7.20 9.75 4.06
CA GLY A 125 -8.64 9.87 4.20
C GLY A 125 -9.04 10.54 5.50
N ASN A 126 -10.27 11.02 5.55
CA ASN A 126 -10.87 11.56 6.77
C ASN A 126 -12.05 10.68 7.16
N LEU A 127 -11.97 10.07 8.33
CA LEU A 127 -13.02 9.21 8.86
C LEU A 127 -13.72 9.95 10.02
N ARG A 128 -14.91 10.42 9.75
CA ARG A 128 -15.77 11.12 10.72
C ARG A 128 -15.08 12.29 11.45
N GLY A 129 -14.27 13.07 10.71
CA GLY A 129 -13.56 14.24 11.22
C GLY A 129 -12.13 13.97 11.70
N VAL A 130 -11.64 12.75 11.62
CA VAL A 130 -10.26 12.39 11.97
C VAL A 130 -9.50 11.91 10.75
N ASP A 131 -8.33 12.49 10.52
CA ASP A 131 -7.48 12.11 9.39
C ASP A 131 -6.78 10.77 9.64
N SER A 132 -6.66 9.98 8.57
CA SER A 132 -6.00 8.67 8.57
C SER A 132 -5.00 8.60 7.41
N PHE A 133 -3.76 8.26 7.72
CA PHE A 133 -2.64 8.26 6.78
C PHE A 133 -2.11 6.85 6.50
N GLY A 134 -3.01 5.90 6.35
CA GLY A 134 -2.70 4.51 6.07
C GLY A 134 -3.81 3.58 6.54
N MET A 135 -3.53 2.29 6.50
CA MET A 135 -4.45 1.25 6.95
C MET A 135 -3.73 0.16 7.73
N LEU A 136 -4.31 -0.27 8.85
CA LEU A 136 -3.90 -1.49 9.54
C LEU A 136 -4.56 -2.69 8.86
N CYS A 137 -3.75 -3.64 8.39
CA CYS A 137 -4.22 -4.72 7.54
C CYS A 137 -4.61 -5.95 8.35
N SER A 138 -5.69 -6.61 7.93
CA SER A 138 -6.03 -7.96 8.36
C SER A 138 -5.35 -9.01 7.46
N ALA A 139 -5.24 -10.24 7.95
CA ALA A 139 -4.71 -11.35 7.16
C ALA A 139 -5.54 -11.61 5.88
N ARG A 140 -6.86 -11.36 5.92
CA ARG A 140 -7.74 -11.50 4.76
C ARG A 140 -7.50 -10.43 3.70
N GLU A 141 -7.35 -9.18 4.11
CA GLU A 141 -7.05 -8.06 3.19
C GLU A 141 -5.70 -8.25 2.52
N LEU A 142 -4.74 -8.88 3.20
CA LEU A 142 -3.44 -9.26 2.66
C LEU A 142 -3.47 -10.53 1.82
N ALA A 143 -4.65 -11.15 1.65
CA ALA A 143 -4.83 -12.42 0.93
C ALA A 143 -3.93 -13.56 1.44
N ILE A 144 -3.62 -13.58 2.74
CA ILE A 144 -2.81 -14.63 3.35
C ILE A 144 -3.59 -15.96 3.33
N PRO A 145 -2.99 -17.04 2.80
CA PRO A 145 -3.64 -18.35 2.78
C PRO A 145 -4.00 -18.83 4.20
N GLY A 146 -5.23 -19.31 4.38
CA GLY A 146 -5.70 -19.78 5.68
C GLY A 146 -6.03 -18.67 6.68
N ALA A 147 -6.18 -17.43 6.21
CA ALA A 147 -6.57 -16.30 7.05
C ALA A 147 -7.88 -16.59 7.82
N PRO A 148 -7.95 -16.27 9.11
CA PRO A 148 -9.15 -16.51 9.91
C PRO A 148 -10.33 -15.68 9.41
N GLU A 149 -11.55 -16.20 9.53
CA GLU A 149 -12.78 -15.47 9.18
C GLU A 149 -13.15 -14.38 10.20
N VAL A 150 -12.46 -14.35 11.33
CA VAL A 150 -12.73 -13.39 12.41
C VAL A 150 -12.25 -12.00 12.00
N LYS A 151 -13.08 -11.00 12.28
CA LYS A 151 -12.70 -9.59 12.05
C LYS A 151 -11.56 -9.18 12.99
N GLY A 152 -10.52 -8.58 12.42
CA GLY A 152 -9.39 -8.06 13.18
C GLY A 152 -8.18 -7.83 12.29
N ILE A 153 -7.26 -7.02 12.79
CA ILE A 153 -5.97 -6.81 12.16
C ILE A 153 -5.05 -8.01 12.37
N LEU A 154 -4.07 -8.16 11.49
CA LEU A 154 -2.98 -9.12 11.67
C LEU A 154 -2.00 -8.58 12.72
N VAL A 155 -1.90 -9.26 13.85
CA VAL A 155 -0.91 -8.98 14.88
C VAL A 155 0.29 -9.86 14.62
N LEU A 156 1.48 -9.26 14.56
CA LEU A 156 2.75 -9.93 14.30
C LEU A 156 3.43 -10.31 15.62
N ASP A 157 4.41 -11.23 15.52
CA ASP A 157 5.24 -11.60 16.65
C ASP A 157 6.12 -10.42 17.12
N THR A 158 6.54 -10.47 18.38
CA THR A 158 7.27 -9.36 19.03
C THR A 158 8.67 -9.14 18.45
N ASP A 159 9.24 -10.11 17.74
CA ASP A 159 10.55 -10.05 17.09
C ASP A 159 10.54 -9.40 15.70
N ALA A 160 9.35 -9.15 15.12
CA ALA A 160 9.25 -8.43 13.85
C ALA A 160 9.89 -7.03 13.97
N GLU A 161 10.75 -6.67 13.02
CA GLU A 161 11.46 -5.39 13.02
C GLU A 161 10.56 -4.27 12.51
N VAL A 162 10.36 -3.23 13.32
CA VAL A 162 9.53 -2.05 12.98
C VAL A 162 10.16 -1.29 11.81
N GLY A 163 9.35 -0.94 10.83
CA GLY A 163 9.79 -0.26 9.61
C GLY A 163 10.29 -1.20 8.51
N SER A 164 10.50 -2.49 8.81
CA SER A 164 10.87 -3.45 7.77
C SER A 164 9.73 -3.73 6.79
N ALA A 165 10.08 -4.07 5.55
CA ALA A 165 9.10 -4.48 4.56
C ALA A 165 8.35 -5.73 5.01
N PHE A 166 7.02 -5.70 4.93
CA PHE A 166 6.20 -6.88 5.12
C PHE A 166 5.97 -7.57 3.78
N VAL A 167 6.40 -8.82 3.67
CA VAL A 167 6.18 -9.67 2.51
C VAL A 167 5.12 -10.70 2.87
N THR A 168 4.03 -10.76 2.11
CA THR A 168 3.02 -11.80 2.29
C THR A 168 3.63 -13.17 2.04
N PRO A 169 3.44 -14.16 2.95
CA PRO A 169 3.91 -15.51 2.69
C PRO A 169 3.23 -16.05 1.43
N THR A 170 4.00 -16.22 0.39
CA THR A 170 3.57 -16.97 -0.81
C THR A 170 3.58 -18.46 -0.50
N LYS A 171 2.59 -19.19 -1.04
CA LYS A 171 2.56 -20.66 -0.95
C LYS A 171 3.73 -21.26 -1.69
#